data_6088828268ee59b706a7bfb2574834ec
#
_entry.id   6088828268ee59b706a7bfb2574834ec
#
_cell.length_a   1.000
_cell.length_b   1.000
_cell.length_c   1.000
_cell.angle_alpha   90.00
_cell.angle_beta   90.00
_cell.angle_gamma   90.00
#
_symmetry.space_group_name_H-M   'P 1'
#
loop_
_entity.id
_entity.type
_entity.pdbx_description
1 polymer ?
#
loop_
_entity_poly.entity_id
_entity_poly.type
_entity_poly.pdbx_seq_one_letter_code
_entity_poly.pdbx_strand_id
1 'polypeptide(L)'
;MTKANKNNVRNAFLKTLWNEIPSDDSTVWRKQLGPQLAGRIDRLLSGQGAEADVLAIVRQANVNLLLSFVEVLDTGRPGQAGEASDTRWGLFEVDEADHPGRKLGTLHETVFGLDPTGRMAEPPDDRPAAKPKKV
;
A
#
# COMPACT_ATOMS: atom_id res chain seq x y z
N MET A 1 -9.93 19.95 -23.66
CA MET A 1 -8.65 19.23 -23.41
C MET A 1 -8.13 18.64 -24.70
N THR A 2 -6.96 19.02 -25.13
CA THR A 2 -6.31 18.43 -26.29
C THR A 2 -5.90 16.98 -26.01
N LYS A 3 -5.88 16.13 -27.03
CA LYS A 3 -5.56 14.68 -26.93
C LYS A 3 -4.19 14.41 -26.25
N ALA A 4 -3.23 15.33 -26.40
CA ALA A 4 -1.92 15.28 -25.75
C ALA A 4 -2.00 15.43 -24.21
N ASN A 5 -2.97 16.18 -23.69
CA ASN A 5 -3.12 16.41 -22.25
C ASN A 5 -3.67 15.17 -21.51
N LYS A 6 -4.59 14.42 -22.12
CA LYS A 6 -5.13 13.17 -21.52
C LYS A 6 -4.05 12.11 -21.33
N ASN A 7 -3.15 11.95 -22.31
CA ASN A 7 -2.07 10.97 -22.21
C ASN A 7 -1.04 11.36 -21.14
N ASN A 8 -0.79 12.65 -20.97
CA ASN A 8 0.15 13.14 -19.95
C ASN A 8 -0.36 12.89 -18.53
N VAL A 9 -1.65 13.15 -18.27
CA VAL A 9 -2.26 12.90 -16.95
C VAL A 9 -2.22 11.41 -16.63
N ARG A 10 -2.66 10.55 -17.56
CA ARG A 10 -2.64 9.10 -17.38
C ARG A 10 -1.23 8.58 -17.11
N ASN A 11 -0.25 9.01 -17.89
CA ASN A 11 1.13 8.55 -17.75
C ASN A 11 1.75 9.05 -16.43
N ALA A 12 1.49 10.29 -16.03
CA ALA A 12 1.93 10.81 -14.74
C ALA A 12 1.33 10.01 -13.55
N PHE A 13 0.04 9.71 -13.60
CA PHE A 13 -0.62 8.87 -12.60
C PHE A 13 0.00 7.48 -12.51
N LEU A 14 0.13 6.78 -13.64
CA LEU A 14 0.73 5.43 -13.67
C LEU A 14 2.18 5.42 -13.20
N LYS A 15 2.98 6.43 -13.60
CA LYS A 15 4.37 6.57 -13.13
C LYS A 15 4.43 6.78 -11.62
N THR A 16 3.51 7.57 -11.06
CA THR A 16 3.41 7.79 -9.61
C THR A 16 3.10 6.48 -8.90
N LEU A 17 2.15 5.67 -9.40
CA LEU A 17 1.86 4.35 -8.82
C LEU A 17 3.06 3.39 -8.89
N TRP A 18 3.79 3.37 -10.00
CA TRP A 18 4.99 2.55 -10.13
C TRP A 18 6.08 2.92 -9.12
N ASN A 19 6.21 4.20 -8.80
CA ASN A 19 7.18 4.68 -7.82
C ASN A 19 6.86 4.23 -6.38
N GLU A 20 5.63 3.80 -6.11
CA GLU A 20 5.24 3.23 -4.81
C GLU A 20 5.68 1.77 -4.63
N ILE A 21 6.07 1.09 -5.72
CA ILE A 21 6.57 -0.27 -5.66
C ILE A 21 8.04 -0.22 -5.26
N PRO A 22 8.46 -0.91 -4.17
CA PRO A 22 9.84 -0.92 -3.73
C PRO A 22 10.78 -1.48 -4.80
N SER A 23 12.02 -0.99 -4.80
CA SER A 23 13.10 -1.59 -5.58
C SER A 23 13.44 -3.01 -5.08
N ASP A 24 14.24 -3.75 -5.84
CA ASP A 24 14.71 -5.10 -5.47
C ASP A 24 15.74 -5.09 -4.32
N ASP A 25 16.03 -3.92 -3.73
CA ASP A 25 16.94 -3.78 -2.61
C ASP A 25 16.32 -4.29 -1.31
N SER A 26 16.93 -5.31 -0.72
CA SER A 26 16.45 -5.91 0.53
C SER A 26 16.43 -4.94 1.70
N THR A 27 17.27 -3.91 1.72
CA THR A 27 17.29 -2.87 2.75
C THR A 27 16.03 -2.01 2.69
N VAL A 28 15.59 -1.67 1.48
CA VAL A 28 14.35 -0.93 1.26
C VAL A 28 13.15 -1.75 1.73
N TRP A 29 13.08 -3.01 1.37
CA TRP A 29 12.03 -3.93 1.79
C TRP A 29 11.96 -4.09 3.30
N ARG A 30 13.10 -4.31 3.97
CA ARG A 30 13.18 -4.42 5.43
C ARG A 30 12.62 -3.17 6.12
N LYS A 31 12.99 -1.99 5.62
CA LYS A 31 12.50 -0.72 6.15
C LYS A 31 11.00 -0.56 5.99
N GLN A 32 10.46 -0.91 4.83
CA GLN A 32 9.03 -0.78 4.54
C GLN A 32 8.17 -1.78 5.30
N LEU A 33 8.63 -3.03 5.44
CA LEU A 33 7.92 -4.06 6.19
C LEU A 33 7.91 -3.80 7.70
N GLY A 34 8.89 -3.02 8.18
CA GLY A 34 8.97 -2.58 9.56
C GLY A 34 9.57 -3.60 10.53
N PRO A 35 9.87 -3.16 11.77
CA PRO A 35 10.56 -3.98 12.76
C PRO A 35 9.75 -5.19 13.25
N GLN A 36 8.42 -5.15 13.15
CA GLN A 36 7.54 -6.23 13.58
C GLN A 36 7.70 -7.51 12.73
N LEU A 37 8.23 -7.40 11.51
CA LEU A 37 8.49 -8.53 10.63
C LEU A 37 9.97 -8.94 10.57
N ALA A 38 10.86 -8.23 11.27
CA ALA A 38 12.29 -8.51 11.24
C ALA A 38 12.63 -9.94 11.64
N GLY A 39 12.05 -10.45 12.72
CA GLY A 39 12.26 -11.82 13.19
C GLY A 39 11.78 -12.87 12.19
N ARG A 40 10.67 -12.61 11.50
CA ARG A 40 10.14 -13.50 10.45
C ARG A 40 11.06 -13.52 9.23
N ILE A 41 11.57 -12.36 8.82
CA ILE A 41 12.52 -12.23 7.72
C ILE A 41 13.81 -13.00 8.05
N ASP A 42 14.35 -12.84 9.25
CA ASP A 42 15.59 -13.50 9.67
C ASP A 42 15.43 -15.03 9.71
N ARG A 43 14.28 -15.54 10.17
CA ARG A 43 13.98 -16.98 10.10
C ARG A 43 13.96 -17.50 8.66
N LEU A 44 13.35 -16.78 7.75
CA LEU A 44 13.31 -17.16 6.33
C LEU A 44 14.69 -17.18 5.71
N LEU A 45 15.50 -16.14 5.96
CA LEU A 45 16.87 -16.05 5.42
C LEU A 45 17.81 -17.12 6.00
N SER A 46 17.58 -17.57 7.22
CA SER A 46 18.35 -18.66 7.86
C SER A 46 17.85 -20.06 7.51
N GLY A 47 16.81 -20.19 6.68
CA GLY A 47 16.20 -21.46 6.32
C GLY A 47 15.33 -22.09 7.42
N GLN A 48 14.99 -21.33 8.46
CA GLN A 48 14.14 -21.77 9.58
C GLN A 48 12.73 -21.22 9.51
N GLY A 49 12.38 -20.54 8.40
CA GLY A 49 11.08 -19.92 8.20
C GLY A 49 9.96 -20.94 7.99
N ALA A 50 8.75 -20.58 8.43
CA ALA A 50 7.53 -21.34 8.22
C ALA A 50 6.61 -20.63 7.21
N GLU A 51 5.61 -21.34 6.71
CA GLU A 51 4.58 -20.77 5.82
C GLU A 51 3.93 -19.51 6.40
N ALA A 52 3.66 -19.50 7.72
CA ALA A 52 3.11 -18.34 8.40
C ALA A 52 4.00 -17.09 8.32
N ASP A 53 5.33 -17.24 8.26
CA ASP A 53 6.26 -16.13 8.10
C ASP A 53 6.15 -15.52 6.70
N VAL A 54 6.07 -16.38 5.68
CA VAL A 54 5.89 -15.96 4.29
C VAL A 54 4.56 -15.21 4.12
N LEU A 55 3.47 -15.80 4.61
CA LEU A 55 2.13 -15.20 4.50
C LEU A 55 2.04 -13.85 5.20
N ALA A 56 2.65 -13.71 6.38
CA ALA A 56 2.67 -12.44 7.10
C ALA A 56 3.42 -11.34 6.32
N ILE A 57 4.57 -11.68 5.73
CA ILE A 57 5.37 -10.75 4.94
C ILE A 57 4.64 -10.35 3.65
N VAL A 58 4.12 -11.32 2.91
CA VAL A 58 3.38 -11.06 1.67
C VAL A 58 2.14 -10.21 1.94
N ARG A 59 1.39 -10.54 2.98
CA ARG A 59 0.22 -9.74 3.36
C ARG A 59 0.63 -8.30 3.69
N GLN A 60 1.66 -8.10 4.50
CA GLN A 60 2.08 -6.75 4.88
C GLN A 60 2.59 -5.94 3.67
N ALA A 61 3.32 -6.58 2.76
CA ALA A 61 3.73 -5.92 1.51
C ALA A 61 2.52 -5.44 0.70
N ASN A 62 1.49 -6.27 0.58
CA ASN A 62 0.25 -5.90 -0.11
C ASN A 62 -0.54 -4.80 0.62
N VAL A 63 -0.58 -4.84 1.95
CA VAL A 63 -1.20 -3.78 2.75
C VAL A 63 -0.48 -2.45 2.54
N ASN A 64 0.85 -2.43 2.61
CA ASN A 64 1.64 -1.23 2.38
C ASN A 64 1.40 -0.67 0.96
N LEU A 65 1.32 -1.54 -0.04
CA LEU A 65 1.03 -1.12 -1.42
C LEU A 65 -0.38 -0.52 -1.54
N LEU A 66 -1.38 -1.14 -0.91
CA LEU A 66 -2.74 -0.60 -0.87
C LEU A 66 -2.77 0.79 -0.23
N LEU A 67 -2.10 0.97 0.92
CA LEU A 67 -2.03 2.26 1.61
C LEU A 67 -1.38 3.33 0.73
N SER A 68 -0.28 3.00 0.07
CA SER A 68 0.39 3.91 -0.86
C SER A 68 -0.51 4.30 -2.04
N PHE A 69 -1.25 3.35 -2.60
CA PHE A 69 -2.14 3.62 -3.73
C PHE A 69 -3.32 4.51 -3.33
N VAL A 70 -3.95 4.27 -2.19
CA VAL A 70 -5.05 5.13 -1.75
C VAL A 70 -4.55 6.53 -1.38
N GLU A 71 -3.33 6.67 -0.87
CA GLU A 71 -2.70 7.96 -0.62
C GLU A 71 -2.46 8.73 -1.93
N VAL A 72 -1.96 8.07 -2.98
CA VAL A 72 -1.80 8.67 -4.32
C VAL A 72 -3.14 9.17 -4.86
N LEU A 73 -4.22 8.39 -4.69
CA LEU A 73 -5.56 8.80 -5.11
C LEU A 73 -6.09 10.00 -4.31
N ASP A 74 -5.87 10.02 -3.00
CA ASP A 74 -6.31 11.12 -2.13
C ASP A 74 -5.52 12.41 -2.40
N THR A 75 -4.20 12.30 -2.60
CA THR A 75 -3.31 13.44 -2.88
C THR A 75 -3.65 14.09 -4.23
N GLY A 76 -3.98 13.31 -5.24
CA GLY A 76 -4.41 13.77 -6.55
C GLY A 76 -3.32 14.47 -7.38
N ARG A 77 -2.05 14.27 -7.05
CA ARG A 77 -0.89 14.92 -7.69
C ARG A 77 0.29 13.97 -7.82
N PRO A 78 1.20 14.20 -8.79
CA PRO A 78 2.49 13.51 -8.82
C PRO A 78 3.28 13.73 -7.53
N GLY A 79 3.82 12.65 -6.95
CA GLY A 79 4.46 12.65 -5.63
C GLY A 79 5.90 13.16 -5.58
N GLN A 80 6.48 13.67 -6.66
CA GLN A 80 7.85 14.15 -6.65
C GLN A 80 7.90 15.64 -6.32
N ALA A 81 8.59 15.96 -5.23
CA ALA A 81 8.92 17.33 -4.85
C ALA A 81 9.79 17.97 -5.95
N GLY A 82 9.29 19.02 -6.56
CA GLY A 82 10.03 19.84 -7.54
C GLY A 82 9.46 19.91 -8.94
N GLU A 83 8.57 19.01 -9.35
CA GLU A 83 7.82 19.19 -10.58
C GLU A 83 6.55 20.00 -10.30
N ALA A 84 6.56 21.28 -10.70
CA ALA A 84 5.37 22.10 -10.77
C ALA A 84 4.47 21.54 -11.89
N SER A 85 3.73 20.49 -11.60
CA SER A 85 2.79 19.89 -12.53
C SER A 85 1.38 20.37 -12.19
N ASP A 86 0.71 21.00 -13.17
CA ASP A 86 -0.72 21.30 -13.09
C ASP A 86 -1.59 20.04 -13.20
N THR A 87 -0.96 18.88 -13.32
CA THR A 87 -1.62 17.59 -13.43
C THR A 87 -2.33 17.23 -12.12
N ARG A 88 -3.61 16.92 -12.23
CA ARG A 88 -4.49 16.51 -11.13
C ARG A 88 -5.29 15.29 -11.52
N TRP A 89 -5.56 14.46 -10.52
CA TRP A 89 -6.52 13.36 -10.63
C TRP A 89 -7.34 13.24 -9.35
N GLY A 90 -8.35 12.40 -9.38
CA GLY A 90 -9.16 12.08 -8.23
C GLY A 90 -10.07 10.89 -8.55
N LEU A 91 -10.58 10.27 -7.50
CA LEU A 91 -11.58 9.23 -7.60
C LEU A 91 -12.97 9.86 -7.37
N PHE A 92 -13.91 9.58 -8.26
CA PHE A 92 -15.26 10.14 -8.24
C PHE A 92 -16.29 9.03 -8.38
N GLU A 93 -17.45 9.23 -7.75
CA GLU A 93 -18.65 8.50 -8.13
C GLU A 93 -19.00 8.84 -9.57
N VAL A 94 -19.56 7.90 -10.31
CA VAL A 94 -20.09 8.14 -11.64
C VAL A 94 -21.56 7.69 -11.70
N ASP A 95 -22.37 8.36 -12.50
CA ASP A 95 -23.73 7.93 -12.80
C ASP A 95 -23.75 6.86 -13.93
N GLU A 96 -24.95 6.41 -14.31
CA GLU A 96 -25.14 5.39 -15.37
C GLU A 96 -24.61 5.85 -16.75
N ALA A 97 -24.38 7.14 -16.94
CA ALA A 97 -23.85 7.74 -18.18
C ALA A 97 -22.36 8.12 -18.06
N ASP A 98 -21.66 7.61 -17.04
CA ASP A 98 -20.24 7.89 -16.74
C ASP A 98 -19.93 9.37 -16.44
N HIS A 99 -20.91 10.16 -16.02
CA HIS A 99 -20.64 11.52 -15.59
C HIS A 99 -20.06 11.53 -14.17
N PRO A 100 -18.98 12.30 -13.91
CA PRO A 100 -18.40 12.40 -12.59
C PRO A 100 -19.36 13.10 -11.63
N GLY A 101 -19.58 12.46 -10.49
CA GLY A 101 -20.36 12.99 -9.37
C GLY A 101 -19.49 13.47 -8.23
N ARG A 102 -19.77 13.00 -7.02
CA ARG A 102 -19.06 13.37 -5.81
C ARG A 102 -17.65 12.76 -5.79
N LYS A 103 -16.64 13.56 -5.40
CA LYS A 103 -15.30 13.07 -5.17
C LYS A 103 -15.28 12.16 -3.94
N LEU A 104 -14.69 10.98 -4.09
CA LEU A 104 -14.36 10.10 -2.98
C LEU A 104 -13.02 10.56 -2.39
N GLY A 105 -13.01 10.93 -1.13
CA GLY A 105 -11.84 11.40 -0.42
C GLY A 105 -11.62 10.62 0.87
N THR A 106 -10.55 10.96 1.61
CA THR A 106 -10.18 10.32 2.89
C THR A 106 -10.02 8.78 2.80
N LEU A 107 -9.61 8.28 1.64
CA LEU A 107 -9.50 6.85 1.39
C LEU A 107 -8.46 6.21 2.30
N HIS A 108 -7.29 6.83 2.44
CA HIS A 108 -6.20 6.27 3.25
C HIS A 108 -6.53 6.25 4.74
N GLU A 109 -7.33 7.16 5.26
CA GLU A 109 -7.79 7.14 6.65
C GLU A 109 -8.84 6.05 6.88
N THR A 110 -9.75 5.88 5.91
CA THR A 110 -10.86 4.94 5.99
C THR A 110 -10.41 3.48 5.85
N VAL A 111 -9.39 3.22 5.02
CA VAL A 111 -8.94 1.86 4.70
C VAL A 111 -8.48 1.08 5.93
N PHE A 112 -7.90 1.71 6.92
CA PHE A 112 -7.47 1.06 8.17
C PHE A 112 -8.64 0.41 8.92
N GLY A 113 -9.74 1.13 9.06
CA GLY A 113 -10.94 0.63 9.74
C GLY A 113 -11.67 -0.48 8.99
N LEU A 114 -11.37 -0.68 7.71
CA LEU A 114 -11.96 -1.72 6.86
C LEU A 114 -11.09 -2.98 6.73
N ASP A 115 -9.97 -3.04 7.44
CA ASP A 115 -9.14 -4.26 7.49
C ASP A 115 -9.98 -5.43 8.04
N PRO A 116 -10.26 -6.48 7.22
CA PRO A 116 -11.11 -7.58 7.62
C PRO A 116 -10.54 -8.42 8.78
N THR A 117 -9.25 -8.27 9.07
CA THR A 117 -8.61 -8.92 10.21
C THR A 117 -8.77 -8.16 11.52
N GLY A 118 -9.28 -6.92 11.49
CA GLY A 118 -9.41 -6.04 12.64
C GLY A 118 -8.08 -5.48 13.17
N ARG A 119 -6.97 -5.73 12.50
CA ARG A 119 -5.63 -5.28 12.93
C ARG A 119 -5.27 -3.87 12.46
N MET A 120 -6.17 -3.17 11.78
CA MET A 120 -5.94 -1.82 11.27
C MET A 120 -4.63 -1.71 10.45
N ALA A 121 -4.44 -2.65 9.53
CA ALA A 121 -3.27 -2.79 8.67
C ALA A 121 -1.97 -3.24 9.36
N GLU A 122 -1.98 -3.49 10.65
CA GLU A 122 -0.82 -4.02 11.37
C GLU A 122 -0.57 -5.51 11.06
N PRO A 123 0.70 -5.96 11.08
CA PRO A 123 1.02 -7.36 10.92
C PRO A 123 0.55 -8.19 12.13
N PRO A 124 0.40 -9.51 11.98
CA PRO A 124 0.10 -10.37 13.12
C PRO A 124 1.28 -10.37 14.12
N ASP A 125 0.94 -10.50 15.40
CA ASP A 125 1.93 -10.61 16.48
C ASP A 125 2.88 -11.80 16.23
N ASP A 126 4.18 -11.56 16.34
CA ASP A 126 5.23 -12.57 16.14
C ASP A 126 5.56 -13.36 17.43
N ARG A 127 4.83 -13.12 18.51
CA ARG A 127 4.99 -13.90 19.73
C ARG A 127 4.61 -15.35 19.49
N PRO A 128 5.47 -16.32 19.88
CA PRO A 128 5.08 -17.73 19.83
C PRO A 128 3.81 -17.92 20.66
N ALA A 129 2.86 -18.66 20.12
CA ALA A 129 1.63 -19.00 20.84
C ALA A 129 2.01 -19.53 22.24
N ALA A 130 1.42 -18.93 23.27
CA ALA A 130 1.66 -19.37 24.64
C ALA A 130 1.40 -20.89 24.70
N LYS A 131 2.43 -21.66 25.15
CA LYS A 131 2.25 -23.10 25.31
C LYS A 131 1.02 -23.35 26.17
N PRO A 132 0.12 -24.25 25.77
CA PRO A 132 -1.04 -24.58 26.60
C PRO A 132 -0.55 -24.94 27.99
N LYS A 133 -1.07 -24.26 29.00
CA LYS A 133 -0.79 -24.66 30.40
C LYS A 133 -1.21 -26.12 30.54
N LYS A 134 -0.22 -26.98 30.81
CA LYS A 134 -0.54 -28.36 31.21
C LYS A 134 -1.38 -28.27 32.48
N VAL A 135 -2.58 -28.72 32.37
CA VAL A 135 -3.49 -28.91 33.52
C VAL A 135 -3.02 -30.15 34.26
#